data_f4b7f5518d85f7e8e5c928bb89394b53
#
_entry.id   f4b7f5518d85f7e8e5c928bb89394b53
#
_cell.length_a   1.000
_cell.length_b   1.000
_cell.length_c   1.000
_cell.angle_alpha   90.00
_cell.angle_beta   90.00
_cell.angle_gamma   90.00
#
_symmetry.space_group_name_H-M   'P 1'
#
loop_
_entity.id
_entity.type
_entity.pdbx_description
1 polymer ?
#
loop_
_entity_poly.entity_id
_entity_poly.type
_entity_poly.pdbx_seq_one_letter_code
_entity_poly.pdbx_strand_id
1 'polypeptide(L)'
;IMDNAAVRRGKPSVYAKWGPSVAILSGDAMMICAYRLLSEVPAELLPRILGTFNTMALEVCEGQQYDMDFESKRKVSVVEYMHMIELKTSVLLAGSVTIGAMLGGASEEDCRKLRRFAIELGLAFQLQDDLLDSYGDDRLGKAIGGDILEGKQTYLMITAMSRADEATREALRTTRLDARLSDAEKIAAVKAVYDRLE
;
A
#
# COMPACT_ATOMS: atom_id res chain seq x y z
N ILE A 1 -4.90 -10.66 -5.49
CA ILE A 1 -6.02 -11.51 -5.09
C ILE A 1 -7.02 -10.67 -4.30
N MET A 2 -6.59 -9.97 -3.27
CA MET A 2 -7.44 -9.17 -2.38
C MET A 2 -8.20 -8.09 -3.15
N ASP A 3 -7.52 -7.34 -4.02
CA ASP A 3 -8.10 -6.25 -4.83
C ASP A 3 -8.67 -6.73 -6.19
N ASN A 4 -8.74 -8.03 -6.43
CA ASN A 4 -9.17 -8.61 -7.72
C ASN A 4 -8.50 -7.99 -8.96
N ALA A 5 -7.29 -7.46 -8.82
CA ALA A 5 -6.59 -6.72 -9.85
C ALA A 5 -6.42 -7.56 -11.13
N ALA A 6 -6.97 -7.08 -12.25
CA ALA A 6 -6.86 -7.75 -13.54
C ALA A 6 -5.43 -7.66 -14.10
N VAL A 7 -4.75 -6.54 -13.88
CA VAL A 7 -3.44 -6.22 -14.45
C VAL A 7 -2.45 -5.80 -13.35
N ARG A 8 -1.20 -6.19 -13.48
CA ARG A 8 -0.07 -5.76 -12.65
C ARG A 8 1.13 -5.46 -13.54
N ARG A 9 1.66 -4.23 -13.49
CA ARG A 9 2.82 -3.80 -14.29
C ARG A 9 2.64 -4.08 -15.78
N GLY A 10 1.46 -3.75 -16.34
CA GLY A 10 1.11 -3.92 -17.74
C GLY A 10 0.88 -5.38 -18.20
N LYS A 11 0.84 -6.34 -17.27
CA LYS A 11 0.60 -7.77 -17.56
C LYS A 11 -0.59 -8.28 -16.76
N PRO A 12 -1.32 -9.30 -17.26
CA PRO A 12 -2.35 -9.96 -16.45
C PRO A 12 -1.77 -10.44 -15.12
N SER A 13 -2.50 -10.19 -14.03
CA SER A 13 -2.09 -10.72 -12.71
C SER A 13 -2.14 -12.24 -12.69
N VAL A 14 -1.41 -12.88 -11.76
CA VAL A 14 -1.47 -14.35 -11.59
C VAL A 14 -2.90 -14.78 -11.29
N TYR A 15 -3.60 -14.01 -10.47
CA TYR A 15 -5.01 -14.23 -10.16
C TYR A 15 -5.90 -14.21 -11.43
N ALA A 16 -5.77 -13.17 -12.28
CA ALA A 16 -6.57 -13.04 -13.48
C ALA A 16 -6.25 -14.11 -14.53
N LYS A 17 -4.98 -14.55 -14.60
CA LYS A 17 -4.54 -15.51 -15.62
C LYS A 17 -4.76 -16.97 -15.26
N TRP A 18 -4.60 -17.33 -13.97
CA TRP A 18 -4.60 -18.74 -13.54
C TRP A 18 -5.55 -19.03 -12.36
N GLY A 19 -6.28 -18.04 -11.89
CA GLY A 19 -7.26 -18.14 -10.82
C GLY A 19 -6.67 -18.05 -9.40
N PRO A 20 -7.55 -17.97 -8.39
CA PRO A 20 -7.17 -17.68 -7.00
C PRO A 20 -6.26 -18.75 -6.39
N SER A 21 -6.53 -20.03 -6.60
CA SER A 21 -5.73 -21.11 -6.01
C SER A 21 -4.27 -21.08 -6.46
N VAL A 22 -4.03 -20.84 -7.77
CA VAL A 22 -2.66 -20.73 -8.30
C VAL A 22 -1.98 -19.48 -7.78
N ALA A 23 -2.72 -18.37 -7.62
CA ALA A 23 -2.17 -17.14 -7.09
C ALA A 23 -1.74 -17.29 -5.62
N ILE A 24 -2.54 -17.98 -4.77
CA ILE A 24 -2.19 -18.30 -3.38
C ILE A 24 -0.93 -19.17 -3.33
N LEU A 25 -0.94 -20.31 -4.03
CA LEU A 25 0.22 -21.22 -4.06
C LEU A 25 1.49 -20.54 -4.58
N SER A 26 1.36 -19.61 -5.53
CA SER A 26 2.51 -18.83 -6.02
C SER A 26 3.08 -17.91 -4.94
N GLY A 27 2.21 -17.28 -4.14
CA GLY A 27 2.62 -16.47 -2.99
C GLY A 27 3.33 -17.29 -1.92
N ASP A 28 2.76 -18.44 -1.55
CA ASP A 28 3.34 -19.37 -0.58
C ASP A 28 4.73 -19.86 -1.04
N ALA A 29 4.84 -20.26 -2.31
CA ALA A 29 6.11 -20.70 -2.88
C ALA A 29 7.15 -19.56 -2.90
N MET A 30 6.74 -18.31 -3.18
CA MET A 30 7.64 -17.15 -3.13
C MET A 30 8.13 -16.89 -1.69
N MET A 31 7.29 -17.05 -0.68
CA MET A 31 7.69 -16.91 0.72
C MET A 31 8.74 -17.98 1.10
N ILE A 32 8.51 -19.23 0.70
CA ILE A 32 9.48 -20.32 0.92
C ILE A 32 10.82 -20.02 0.20
N CYS A 33 10.76 -19.50 -1.03
CA CYS A 33 11.96 -19.09 -1.76
C CYS A 33 12.72 -17.96 -1.04
N ALA A 34 12.02 -17.00 -0.45
CA ALA A 34 12.63 -15.93 0.35
C ALA A 34 13.39 -16.52 1.56
N TYR A 35 12.78 -17.44 2.32
CA TYR A 35 13.46 -18.14 3.42
C TYR A 35 14.67 -18.95 2.97
N ARG A 36 14.60 -19.61 1.81
CA ARG A 36 15.77 -20.31 1.24
C ARG A 36 16.93 -19.36 0.98
N LEU A 37 16.68 -18.21 0.35
CA LEU A 37 17.71 -17.19 0.13
C LEU A 37 18.31 -16.67 1.45
N LEU A 38 17.46 -16.44 2.46
CA LEU A 38 17.92 -16.00 3.78
C LEU A 38 18.78 -17.08 4.48
N SER A 39 18.56 -18.36 4.22
CA SER A 39 19.36 -19.44 4.80
C SER A 39 20.78 -19.54 4.23
N GLU A 40 21.09 -18.83 3.15
CA GLU A 40 22.42 -18.80 2.51
C GLU A 40 23.32 -17.68 3.06
N VAL A 41 22.81 -16.83 3.98
CA VAL A 41 23.61 -15.75 4.58
C VAL A 41 24.62 -16.30 5.59
N PRO A 42 25.71 -15.56 5.94
CA PRO A 42 26.65 -15.96 6.98
C PRO A 42 25.94 -16.34 8.29
N ALA A 43 26.37 -17.48 8.88
CA ALA A 43 25.70 -18.05 10.05
C ALA A 43 25.62 -17.08 11.25
N GLU A 44 26.63 -16.24 11.43
CA GLU A 44 26.70 -15.22 12.49
C GLU A 44 25.69 -14.09 12.31
N LEU A 45 25.25 -13.81 11.08
CA LEU A 45 24.25 -12.79 10.76
C LEU A 45 22.84 -13.34 10.69
N LEU A 46 22.68 -14.65 10.49
CA LEU A 46 21.40 -15.30 10.24
C LEU A 46 20.33 -14.98 11.30
N PRO A 47 20.59 -15.04 12.62
CA PRO A 47 19.56 -14.75 13.61
C PRO A 47 19.03 -13.31 13.51
N ARG A 48 19.90 -12.34 13.26
CA ARG A 48 19.54 -10.93 13.14
C ARG A 48 18.76 -10.66 11.86
N ILE A 49 19.20 -11.23 10.75
CA ILE A 49 18.56 -11.08 9.44
C ILE A 49 17.19 -11.73 9.46
N LEU A 50 17.05 -12.94 10.00
CA LEU A 50 15.76 -13.60 10.18
C LEU A 50 14.83 -12.82 11.09
N GLY A 51 15.32 -12.28 12.21
CA GLY A 51 14.54 -11.42 13.10
C GLY A 51 13.98 -10.21 12.36
N THR A 52 14.82 -9.50 11.61
CA THR A 52 14.43 -8.35 10.79
C THR A 52 13.41 -8.73 9.72
N PHE A 53 13.65 -9.83 9.01
CA PHE A 53 12.73 -10.32 7.97
C PHE A 53 11.37 -10.72 8.53
N ASN A 54 11.34 -11.48 9.61
CA ASN A 54 10.10 -11.95 10.22
C ASN A 54 9.25 -10.80 10.74
N THR A 55 9.87 -9.82 11.42
CA THR A 55 9.18 -8.62 11.90
C THR A 55 8.58 -7.86 10.73
N MET A 56 9.38 -7.53 9.73
CA MET A 56 8.95 -6.83 8.52
C MET A 56 7.81 -7.56 7.80
N ALA A 57 7.92 -8.88 7.61
CA ALA A 57 6.90 -9.67 6.91
C ALA A 57 5.57 -9.68 7.66
N LEU A 58 5.61 -9.78 8.99
CA LEU A 58 4.43 -9.72 9.83
C LEU A 58 3.79 -8.32 9.80
N GLU A 59 4.59 -7.26 9.96
CA GLU A 59 4.14 -5.88 9.86
C GLU A 59 3.44 -5.58 8.52
N VAL A 60 3.95 -6.11 7.40
CA VAL A 60 3.29 -5.98 6.08
C VAL A 60 1.90 -6.65 6.09
N CYS A 61 1.78 -7.83 6.70
CA CYS A 61 0.48 -8.51 6.82
C CYS A 61 -0.49 -7.69 7.68
N GLU A 62 -0.02 -7.14 8.80
CA GLU A 62 -0.81 -6.27 9.68
C GLU A 62 -1.26 -5.01 8.94
N GLY A 63 -0.36 -4.37 8.19
CA GLY A 63 -0.68 -3.19 7.39
C GLY A 63 -1.73 -3.49 6.30
N GLN A 64 -1.66 -4.65 5.66
CA GLN A 64 -2.68 -5.09 4.72
C GLN A 64 -4.03 -5.36 5.40
N GLN A 65 -4.02 -5.90 6.63
CA GLN A 65 -5.25 -6.08 7.40
C GLN A 65 -5.90 -4.74 7.76
N TYR A 66 -5.11 -3.75 8.20
CA TYR A 66 -5.63 -2.40 8.44
C TYR A 66 -6.25 -1.78 7.19
N ASP A 67 -5.61 -1.92 6.03
CA ASP A 67 -6.12 -1.40 4.76
C ASP A 67 -7.51 -1.99 4.44
N MET A 68 -7.68 -3.30 4.58
CA MET A 68 -8.97 -3.99 4.39
C MET A 68 -10.02 -3.55 5.42
N ASP A 69 -9.64 -3.42 6.69
CA ASP A 69 -10.55 -3.00 7.76
C ASP A 69 -11.05 -1.55 7.53
N PHE A 70 -10.19 -0.69 6.96
CA PHE A 70 -10.54 0.70 6.68
C PHE A 70 -11.62 0.86 5.61
N GLU A 71 -11.77 -0.10 4.69
CA GLU A 71 -12.85 -0.08 3.69
C GLU A 71 -14.25 -0.06 4.32
N SER A 72 -14.39 -0.75 5.46
CA SER A 72 -15.64 -0.82 6.22
C SER A 72 -15.78 0.24 7.32
N LYS A 73 -14.68 0.93 7.65
CA LYS A 73 -14.63 1.88 8.76
C LYS A 73 -15.23 3.24 8.37
N ARG A 74 -16.21 3.70 9.14
CA ARG A 74 -16.91 4.97 8.86
C ARG A 74 -16.01 6.21 8.92
N LYS A 75 -14.95 6.16 9.73
CA LYS A 75 -14.01 7.27 9.92
C LYS A 75 -12.61 6.71 10.19
N VAL A 76 -11.67 7.11 9.37
CA VAL A 76 -10.23 6.87 9.55
C VAL A 76 -9.55 8.21 9.75
N SER A 77 -8.64 8.31 10.71
CA SER A 77 -7.81 9.50 10.93
C SER A 77 -6.55 9.46 10.10
N VAL A 78 -5.93 10.63 9.86
CA VAL A 78 -4.62 10.71 9.20
C VAL A 78 -3.56 9.90 9.96
N VAL A 79 -3.60 9.89 11.29
CA VAL A 79 -2.65 9.11 12.11
C VAL A 79 -2.80 7.60 11.86
N GLU A 80 -4.03 7.09 11.81
CA GLU A 80 -4.30 5.68 11.52
C GLU A 80 -3.87 5.33 10.09
N TYR A 81 -4.16 6.19 9.13
CA TYR A 81 -3.74 6.03 7.74
C TYR A 81 -2.19 5.98 7.63
N MET A 82 -1.48 6.95 8.24
CA MET A 82 -0.01 6.98 8.22
C MET A 82 0.60 5.72 8.84
N HIS A 83 0.01 5.21 9.93
CA HIS A 83 0.43 3.96 10.53
C HIS A 83 0.20 2.76 9.58
N MET A 84 -0.96 2.69 8.95
CA MET A 84 -1.28 1.63 7.99
C MET A 84 -0.30 1.62 6.82
N ILE A 85 0.01 2.76 6.19
CA ILE A 85 0.96 2.81 5.07
C ILE A 85 2.42 2.58 5.49
N GLU A 86 2.79 2.94 6.73
CA GLU A 86 4.08 2.55 7.29
C GLU A 86 4.22 1.04 7.31
N LEU A 87 3.25 0.33 7.89
CA LEU A 87 3.26 -1.12 7.97
C LEU A 87 3.13 -1.80 6.60
N LYS A 88 2.18 -1.35 5.77
CA LYS A 88 1.90 -1.98 4.47
C LYS A 88 3.03 -1.78 3.45
N THR A 89 3.72 -0.64 3.48
CA THR A 89 4.67 -0.23 2.43
C THR A 89 6.08 0.03 2.97
N SER A 90 6.22 0.91 3.98
CA SER A 90 7.53 1.42 4.39
C SER A 90 8.40 0.38 5.07
N VAL A 91 7.82 -0.49 5.90
CA VAL A 91 8.60 -1.51 6.65
C VAL A 91 9.30 -2.52 5.73
N LEU A 92 8.71 -2.82 4.55
CA LEU A 92 9.35 -3.70 3.57
C LEU A 92 10.61 -3.06 2.98
N LEU A 93 10.57 -1.78 2.64
CA LEU A 93 11.73 -1.02 2.19
C LEU A 93 12.78 -0.95 3.30
N ALA A 94 12.35 -0.62 4.51
CA ALA A 94 13.22 -0.49 5.67
C ALA A 94 13.91 -1.81 6.04
N GLY A 95 13.18 -2.92 6.04
CA GLY A 95 13.73 -4.26 6.27
C GLY A 95 14.73 -4.66 5.20
N SER A 96 14.41 -4.43 3.92
CA SER A 96 15.29 -4.74 2.79
C SER A 96 16.62 -3.96 2.86
N VAL A 97 16.55 -2.65 3.10
CA VAL A 97 17.73 -1.78 3.24
C VAL A 97 18.55 -2.19 4.48
N THR A 98 17.90 -2.49 5.60
CA THR A 98 18.58 -2.90 6.83
C THR A 98 19.30 -4.23 6.67
N ILE A 99 18.68 -5.23 6.03
CA ILE A 99 19.31 -6.52 5.75
C ILE A 99 20.51 -6.34 4.82
N GLY A 100 20.35 -5.54 3.76
CA GLY A 100 21.47 -5.21 2.87
C GLY A 100 22.65 -4.53 3.57
N ALA A 101 22.35 -3.59 4.48
CA ALA A 101 23.35 -2.91 5.31
C ALA A 101 24.09 -3.88 6.25
N MET A 102 23.36 -4.79 6.91
CA MET A 102 23.98 -5.85 7.74
C MET A 102 24.91 -6.74 6.95
N LEU A 103 24.51 -7.18 5.76
CA LEU A 103 25.32 -7.99 4.86
C LEU A 103 26.56 -7.23 4.35
N GLY A 104 26.44 -5.91 4.17
CA GLY A 104 27.54 -5.02 3.81
C GLY A 104 28.47 -4.66 4.96
N GLY A 105 28.24 -5.18 6.17
CA GLY A 105 29.08 -4.90 7.36
C GLY A 105 28.87 -3.52 7.97
N ALA A 106 27.74 -2.88 7.74
CA ALA A 106 27.42 -1.57 8.32
C ALA A 106 27.30 -1.64 9.86
N SER A 107 27.64 -0.53 10.52
CA SER A 107 27.47 -0.40 11.96
C SER A 107 25.98 -0.44 12.36
N GLU A 108 25.70 -0.77 13.62
CA GLU A 108 24.33 -0.70 14.17
C GLU A 108 23.72 0.68 14.01
N GLU A 109 24.51 1.72 14.18
CA GLU A 109 24.08 3.10 14.03
C GLU A 109 23.69 3.40 12.57
N ASP A 110 24.49 2.97 11.62
CA ASP A 110 24.19 3.17 10.20
C ASP A 110 22.98 2.37 9.74
N CYS A 111 22.84 1.12 10.23
CA CYS A 111 21.63 0.33 10.01
C CYS A 111 20.38 1.07 10.51
N ARG A 112 20.41 1.70 11.71
CA ARG A 112 19.29 2.48 12.23
C ARG A 112 18.99 3.72 11.38
N LYS A 113 20.03 4.44 10.93
CA LYS A 113 19.87 5.63 10.05
C LYS A 113 19.26 5.23 8.71
N LEU A 114 19.75 4.18 8.10
CA LEU A 114 19.25 3.65 6.84
C LEU A 114 17.80 3.14 6.97
N ARG A 115 17.49 2.46 8.07
CA ARG A 115 16.11 2.03 8.34
C ARG A 115 15.16 3.23 8.43
N ARG A 116 15.54 4.27 9.18
CA ARG A 116 14.72 5.49 9.29
C ARG A 116 14.53 6.16 7.94
N PHE A 117 15.60 6.35 7.18
CA PHE A 117 15.53 6.90 5.82
C PHE A 117 14.56 6.11 4.94
N ALA A 118 14.60 4.76 4.98
CA ALA A 118 13.73 3.92 4.17
C ALA A 118 12.27 3.98 4.62
N ILE A 119 11.98 4.16 5.92
CA ILE A 119 10.62 4.42 6.43
C ILE A 119 10.08 5.73 5.84
N GLU A 120 10.80 6.82 5.96
CA GLU A 120 10.38 8.13 5.44
C GLU A 120 10.19 8.11 3.91
N LEU A 121 11.09 7.43 3.21
CA LEU A 121 10.97 7.24 1.76
C LEU A 121 9.71 6.43 1.39
N GLY A 122 9.40 5.38 2.14
CA GLY A 122 8.23 4.55 1.91
C GLY A 122 6.91 5.30 2.16
N LEU A 123 6.86 6.13 3.20
CA LEU A 123 5.72 7.01 3.48
C LEU A 123 5.52 8.01 2.33
N ALA A 124 6.58 8.70 1.91
CA ALA A 124 6.52 9.64 0.79
C ALA A 124 6.09 8.94 -0.52
N PHE A 125 6.59 7.74 -0.77
CA PHE A 125 6.22 6.93 -1.93
C PHE A 125 4.73 6.59 -1.94
N GLN A 126 4.15 6.16 -0.81
CA GLN A 126 2.74 5.82 -0.75
C GLN A 126 1.84 7.04 -0.90
N LEU A 127 2.17 8.17 -0.26
CA LEU A 127 1.44 9.43 -0.45
C LEU A 127 1.47 9.87 -1.92
N GLN A 128 2.60 9.69 -2.59
CA GLN A 128 2.72 9.98 -4.02
C GLN A 128 1.89 8.99 -4.86
N ASP A 129 1.84 7.70 -4.50
CA ASP A 129 1.03 6.71 -5.21
C ASP A 129 -0.46 7.05 -5.13
N ASP A 130 -0.96 7.43 -3.95
CA ASP A 130 -2.34 7.88 -3.75
C ASP A 130 -2.66 9.12 -4.60
N LEU A 131 -1.73 10.08 -4.64
CA LEU A 131 -1.88 11.28 -5.46
C LEU A 131 -1.92 10.92 -6.96
N LEU A 132 -1.02 10.07 -7.40
CA LEU A 132 -0.93 9.64 -8.80
C LEU A 132 -2.12 8.76 -9.21
N ASP A 133 -2.71 7.98 -8.30
CA ASP A 133 -3.94 7.25 -8.58
C ASP A 133 -5.08 8.20 -8.96
N SER A 134 -5.19 9.34 -8.26
CA SER A 134 -6.23 10.33 -8.53
C SER A 134 -5.88 11.30 -9.67
N TYR A 135 -4.63 11.75 -9.78
CA TYR A 135 -4.19 12.85 -10.65
C TYR A 135 -3.09 12.49 -11.66
N GLY A 136 -2.71 11.22 -11.74
CA GLY A 136 -1.73 10.75 -12.68
C GLY A 136 -2.22 10.74 -14.14
N ASP A 137 -1.42 10.16 -15.01
CA ASP A 137 -1.71 10.01 -16.44
C ASP A 137 -1.43 8.57 -16.92
N ASP A 138 -1.71 8.31 -18.20
CA ASP A 138 -1.60 6.98 -18.82
C ASP A 138 -0.19 6.37 -18.75
N ARG A 139 0.85 7.16 -18.46
CA ARG A 139 2.23 6.68 -18.29
C ARG A 139 2.42 5.80 -17.06
N LEU A 140 1.49 5.84 -16.10
CA LEU A 140 1.54 5.02 -14.90
C LEU A 140 1.27 3.53 -15.17
N GLY A 141 0.67 3.19 -16.32
CA GLY A 141 0.36 1.80 -16.68
C GLY A 141 -0.68 1.13 -15.78
N LYS A 142 -1.47 1.92 -15.05
CA LYS A 142 -2.65 1.50 -14.27
C LYS A 142 -3.83 2.44 -14.57
N ALA A 143 -5.05 1.97 -14.32
CA ALA A 143 -6.24 2.82 -14.42
C ALA A 143 -6.18 3.92 -13.36
N ILE A 144 -6.59 5.14 -13.72
CA ILE A 144 -6.65 6.29 -12.84
C ILE A 144 -7.97 6.26 -12.06
N GLY A 145 -7.92 6.61 -10.77
CA GLY A 145 -9.08 6.68 -9.89
C GLY A 145 -9.56 5.32 -9.37
N GLY A 146 -8.71 4.29 -9.45
CA GLY A 146 -9.02 2.97 -8.91
C GLY A 146 -9.36 3.02 -7.41
N ASP A 147 -8.57 3.74 -6.63
CA ASP A 147 -8.79 3.89 -5.19
C ASP A 147 -10.11 4.58 -4.85
N ILE A 148 -10.56 5.52 -5.69
CA ILE A 148 -11.88 6.18 -5.56
C ILE A 148 -13.00 5.16 -5.78
N LEU A 149 -12.91 4.35 -6.84
CA LEU A 149 -13.93 3.36 -7.19
C LEU A 149 -14.00 2.21 -6.16
N GLU A 150 -12.86 1.78 -5.65
CA GLU A 150 -12.75 0.78 -4.59
C GLU A 150 -13.20 1.32 -3.21
N GLY A 151 -13.24 2.65 -3.06
CA GLY A 151 -13.64 3.31 -1.80
C GLY A 151 -12.56 3.29 -0.74
N LYS A 152 -11.31 3.25 -1.17
CA LYS A 152 -10.15 3.26 -0.26
C LYS A 152 -10.06 4.56 0.53
N GLN A 153 -9.63 4.42 1.78
CA GLN A 153 -9.40 5.54 2.68
C GLN A 153 -7.98 6.10 2.47
N THR A 154 -7.78 6.75 1.30
CA THR A 154 -6.52 7.41 0.97
C THR A 154 -6.33 8.71 1.75
N TYR A 155 -5.12 9.26 1.75
CA TYR A 155 -4.84 10.56 2.37
C TYR A 155 -5.75 11.66 1.85
N LEU A 156 -6.02 11.68 0.53
CA LEU A 156 -6.90 12.65 -0.11
C LEU A 156 -8.34 12.52 0.40
N MET A 157 -8.88 11.29 0.43
CA MET A 157 -10.24 11.03 0.91
C MET A 157 -10.39 11.41 2.39
N ILE A 158 -9.47 11.00 3.24
CA ILE A 158 -9.50 11.29 4.68
C ILE A 158 -9.46 12.82 4.92
N THR A 159 -8.59 13.52 4.21
CA THR A 159 -8.45 14.97 4.33
C THR A 159 -9.71 15.68 3.83
N ALA A 160 -10.24 15.29 2.68
CA ALA A 160 -11.49 15.83 2.16
C ALA A 160 -12.65 15.61 3.14
N MET A 161 -12.80 14.40 3.67
CA MET A 161 -13.82 14.07 4.67
C MET A 161 -13.68 14.90 5.96
N SER A 162 -12.47 15.26 6.36
CA SER A 162 -12.23 16.06 7.56
C SER A 162 -12.59 17.54 7.38
N ARG A 163 -12.40 18.08 6.17
CA ARG A 163 -12.65 19.50 5.83
C ARG A 163 -14.07 19.78 5.34
N ALA A 164 -14.75 18.75 4.81
CA ALA A 164 -16.08 18.87 4.20
C ALA A 164 -17.18 19.17 5.22
N ASP A 165 -18.24 19.85 4.78
CA ASP A 165 -19.53 19.89 5.47
C ASP A 165 -20.25 18.53 5.38
N GLU A 166 -21.36 18.38 6.11
CA GLU A 166 -22.07 17.08 6.16
C GLU A 166 -22.67 16.67 4.82
N ALA A 167 -23.17 17.61 4.03
CA ALA A 167 -23.71 17.33 2.70
C ALA A 167 -22.64 16.83 1.75
N THR A 168 -21.46 17.45 1.77
CA THR A 168 -20.30 17.03 0.96
C THR A 168 -19.75 15.68 1.43
N ARG A 169 -19.69 15.42 2.75
CA ARG A 169 -19.30 14.10 3.29
C ARG A 169 -20.25 13.00 2.79
N GLU A 170 -21.54 13.24 2.82
CA GLU A 170 -22.50 12.26 2.34
C GLU A 170 -22.36 12.04 0.83
N ALA A 171 -22.12 13.10 0.05
CA ALA A 171 -21.83 12.97 -1.38
C ALA A 171 -20.57 12.11 -1.63
N LEU A 172 -19.47 12.33 -0.90
CA LEU A 172 -18.25 11.52 -1.03
C LEU A 172 -18.50 10.03 -0.70
N ARG A 173 -19.34 9.73 0.30
CA ARG A 173 -19.68 8.35 0.67
C ARG A 173 -20.52 7.63 -0.38
N THR A 174 -21.47 8.35 -0.99
CA THR A 174 -22.51 7.76 -1.84
C THR A 174 -22.16 7.78 -3.34
N THR A 175 -21.32 8.71 -3.80
CA THR A 175 -21.01 8.88 -5.24
C THR A 175 -20.50 7.59 -5.87
N ARG A 176 -19.59 6.84 -5.20
CA ARG A 176 -19.07 5.58 -5.73
C ARG A 176 -20.13 4.49 -5.89
N LEU A 177 -21.18 4.54 -5.11
CA LEU A 177 -22.28 3.57 -5.09
C LEU A 177 -23.42 3.92 -6.07
N ASP A 178 -23.40 5.11 -6.67
CA ASP A 178 -24.45 5.55 -7.56
C ASP A 178 -24.39 4.80 -8.90
N ALA A 179 -25.30 3.88 -9.09
CA ALA A 179 -25.39 3.06 -10.31
C ALA A 179 -25.79 3.87 -11.57
N ARG A 180 -26.22 5.12 -11.41
CA ARG A 180 -26.58 6.01 -12.53
C ARG A 180 -25.37 6.66 -13.17
N LEU A 181 -24.23 6.71 -12.45
CA LEU A 181 -22.99 7.33 -12.89
C LEU A 181 -22.05 6.27 -13.47
N SER A 182 -21.39 6.61 -14.57
CA SER A 182 -20.23 5.87 -15.07
C SER A 182 -19.03 6.03 -14.11
N ASP A 183 -18.06 5.14 -14.20
CA ASP A 183 -16.84 5.21 -13.37
C ASP A 183 -16.09 6.53 -13.59
N ALA A 184 -16.01 7.02 -14.82
CA ALA A 184 -15.40 8.32 -15.12
C ALA A 184 -16.13 9.48 -14.44
N GLU A 185 -17.46 9.47 -14.40
CA GLU A 185 -18.27 10.51 -13.73
C GLU A 185 -18.09 10.45 -12.20
N LYS A 186 -18.01 9.25 -11.62
CA LYS A 186 -17.72 9.07 -10.19
C LYS A 186 -16.36 9.65 -9.82
N ILE A 187 -15.33 9.31 -10.57
CA ILE A 187 -13.97 9.82 -10.36
C ILE A 187 -13.95 11.35 -10.49
N ALA A 188 -14.53 11.89 -11.56
CA ALA A 188 -14.60 13.35 -11.78
C ALA A 188 -15.30 14.08 -10.64
N ALA A 189 -16.44 13.54 -10.15
CA ALA A 189 -17.19 14.13 -9.06
C ALA A 189 -16.40 14.17 -7.75
N VAL A 190 -15.70 13.09 -7.40
CA VAL A 190 -14.87 13.04 -6.19
C VAL A 190 -13.67 13.98 -6.31
N LYS A 191 -12.98 14.00 -7.45
CA LYS A 191 -11.85 14.92 -7.70
C LYS A 191 -12.27 16.38 -7.59
N ALA A 192 -13.43 16.74 -8.12
CA ALA A 192 -13.97 18.11 -8.00
C ALA A 192 -14.18 18.52 -6.53
N VAL A 193 -14.48 17.57 -5.64
CA VAL A 193 -14.53 17.84 -4.20
C VAL A 193 -13.13 18.03 -3.63
N TYR A 194 -12.17 17.20 -4.00
CA TYR A 194 -10.76 17.36 -3.57
C TYR A 194 -10.23 18.74 -3.96
N ASP A 195 -10.39 19.12 -5.23
CA ASP A 195 -9.92 20.41 -5.78
C ASP A 195 -10.54 21.62 -5.08
N ARG A 196 -11.78 21.50 -4.58
CA ARG A 196 -12.49 22.58 -3.88
C ARG A 196 -12.06 22.71 -2.41
N LEU A 197 -11.56 21.63 -1.81
CA LEU A 197 -11.26 21.58 -0.37
C LEU A 197 -9.75 21.74 -0.06
N GLU A 198 -8.95 22.14 -1.05
CA GLU A 198 -7.52 22.46 -0.91
C GLU A 198 -7.18 23.37 0.28
#